data_723f911e0554a53e523db527c249dda9
#
_entry.id   723f911e0554a53e523db527c249dda9
#
_cell.length_a   1.000
_cell.length_b   1.000
_cell.length_c   1.000
_cell.angle_alpha   90.00
_cell.angle_beta   90.00
_cell.angle_gamma   90.00
#
_symmetry.space_group_name_H-M   'P 1'
#
loop_
_entity.id
_entity.type
_entity.pdbx_description
1 polymer ?
#
loop_
_entity_poly.entity_id
_entity_poly.type
_entity_poly.pdbx_seq_one_letter_code
_entity_poly.pdbx_strand_id
1 'polypeptide(L)'
;TWGNVYTSLKNARIIIGQCQEGKRDEGNLVTRGIAEVMEAYNGALLADIFGDTPYSEASLLDENGSPVNMNPKIDKQEEIYVSIMASLDKAIEDLNQSDRSPVGTYDYLYNGDAEKWIKFAYGLKARYTMRLINRSTDKQADLNKVLDYVSKSFTSADDEAAYAVYDANNINPFFGYFDSRAGFANSQSLTDKLIERKDPRLESCLLYTSPSPRDRSVS
;
A
#
# COMPACT_ATOMS: atom_id res chain seq x y z
N THR A 1 11.57 9.48 2.64
CA THR A 1 10.90 8.35 1.98
C THR A 1 11.44 7.01 2.49
N TRP A 2 12.74 6.73 2.40
CA TRP A 2 13.37 5.51 2.91
C TRP A 2 12.97 5.22 4.39
N GLY A 3 13.25 6.15 5.30
CA GLY A 3 12.95 5.98 6.72
C GLY A 3 11.46 5.78 7.01
N ASN A 4 10.57 6.46 6.28
CA ASN A 4 9.12 6.33 6.49
C ASN A 4 8.61 4.93 6.14
N VAL A 5 9.11 4.32 5.06
CA VAL A 5 8.69 2.96 4.65
C VAL A 5 9.17 1.93 5.68
N TYR A 6 10.42 2.05 6.19
CA TYR A 6 10.89 1.16 7.26
C TYR A 6 10.17 1.39 8.58
N THR A 7 9.75 2.61 8.89
CA THR A 7 8.91 2.87 10.07
C THR A 7 7.56 2.19 9.95
N SER A 8 6.92 2.27 8.77
CA SER A 8 5.66 1.57 8.51
C SER A 8 5.82 0.05 8.55
N LEU A 9 6.88 -0.48 7.95
CA LEU A 9 7.23 -1.90 8.00
C LEU A 9 7.43 -2.38 9.44
N LYS A 10 8.17 -1.60 10.26
CA LYS A 10 8.37 -1.89 11.68
C LYS A 10 7.04 -1.97 12.42
N ASN A 11 6.15 -1.01 12.21
CA ASN A 11 4.87 -0.98 12.90
C ASN A 11 4.00 -2.19 12.52
N ALA A 12 3.95 -2.56 11.24
CA ALA A 12 3.26 -3.78 10.80
C ALA A 12 3.83 -5.03 11.49
N ARG A 13 5.15 -5.18 11.54
CA ARG A 13 5.83 -6.31 12.19
C ARG A 13 5.62 -6.37 13.70
N ILE A 14 5.52 -5.23 14.37
CA ILE A 14 5.15 -5.18 15.80
C ILE A 14 3.74 -5.77 15.98
N ILE A 15 2.76 -5.36 15.18
CA ILE A 15 1.39 -5.87 15.27
C ILE A 15 1.37 -7.39 15.03
N ILE A 16 2.02 -7.85 13.95
CA ILE A 16 2.13 -9.29 13.64
C ILE A 16 2.70 -10.05 14.82
N GLY A 17 3.79 -9.54 15.42
CA GLY A 17 4.44 -10.15 16.58
C GLY A 17 3.55 -10.18 17.83
N GLN A 18 2.76 -9.13 18.08
CA GLN A 18 1.85 -9.08 19.23
C GLN A 18 0.63 -10.00 19.09
N CYS A 19 0.26 -10.38 17.88
CA CYS A 19 -0.85 -11.31 17.62
C CYS A 19 -0.43 -12.79 17.67
N GLN A 20 0.85 -13.10 17.91
CA GLN A 20 1.34 -14.48 18.04
C GLN A 20 0.93 -15.11 19.37
N GLU A 21 0.99 -16.45 19.43
CA GLU A 21 0.73 -17.23 20.63
C GLU A 21 1.57 -16.76 21.82
N GLY A 22 0.95 -16.63 22.98
CA GLY A 22 1.57 -16.16 24.22
C GLY A 22 1.84 -14.65 24.27
N LYS A 23 1.43 -13.87 23.27
CA LYS A 23 1.58 -12.41 23.25
C LYS A 23 0.27 -11.69 23.58
N ARG A 24 0.37 -10.37 23.80
CA ARG A 24 -0.74 -9.52 24.28
C ARG A 24 -2.02 -9.64 23.44
N ASP A 25 -1.88 -9.62 22.14
CA ASP A 25 -2.98 -9.55 21.17
C ASP A 25 -3.24 -10.92 20.51
N GLU A 26 -2.83 -12.01 21.16
CA GLU A 26 -3.11 -13.38 20.71
C GLU A 26 -4.60 -13.58 20.42
N GLY A 27 -4.90 -14.25 19.31
CA GLY A 27 -6.27 -14.53 18.86
C GLY A 27 -6.90 -13.40 18.04
N ASN A 28 -6.17 -12.31 17.74
CA ASN A 28 -6.61 -11.27 16.82
C ASN A 28 -6.05 -11.55 15.41
N LEU A 29 -6.64 -12.54 14.74
CA LEU A 29 -6.11 -13.03 13.45
C LEU A 29 -6.44 -12.10 12.29
N VAL A 30 -7.62 -11.48 12.28
CA VAL A 30 -7.97 -10.47 11.27
C VAL A 30 -7.03 -9.26 11.38
N THR A 31 -6.78 -8.76 12.58
CA THR A 31 -5.82 -7.66 12.82
C THR A 31 -4.42 -8.05 12.36
N ARG A 32 -4.00 -9.30 12.59
CA ARG A 32 -2.72 -9.81 12.07
C ARG A 32 -2.69 -9.83 10.55
N GLY A 33 -3.74 -10.33 9.90
CA GLY A 33 -3.86 -10.37 8.44
C GLY A 33 -3.81 -8.97 7.82
N ILE A 34 -4.47 -7.96 8.42
CA ILE A 34 -4.36 -6.56 8.02
C ILE A 34 -2.89 -6.11 8.06
N ALA A 35 -2.19 -6.40 9.15
CA ALA A 35 -0.79 -6.02 9.31
C ALA A 35 0.14 -6.74 8.31
N GLU A 36 -0.14 -8.00 7.97
CA GLU A 36 0.60 -8.77 6.95
C GLU A 36 0.38 -8.20 5.54
N VAL A 37 -0.84 -7.74 5.21
CA VAL A 37 -1.07 -7.00 3.94
C VAL A 37 -0.24 -5.73 3.90
N MET A 38 -0.18 -4.97 5.01
CA MET A 38 0.61 -3.74 5.08
C MET A 38 2.12 -4.02 5.08
N GLU A 39 2.58 -5.12 5.67
CA GLU A 39 3.98 -5.58 5.55
C GLU A 39 4.33 -5.86 4.09
N ALA A 40 3.50 -6.61 3.38
CA ALA A 40 3.68 -6.92 1.97
C ALA A 40 3.69 -5.66 1.10
N TYR A 41 2.79 -4.71 1.36
CA TYR A 41 2.74 -3.43 0.64
C TYR A 41 4.01 -2.62 0.84
N ASN A 42 4.50 -2.48 2.08
CA ASN A 42 5.74 -1.76 2.37
C ASN A 42 6.98 -2.47 1.78
N GLY A 43 7.02 -3.80 1.84
CA GLY A 43 8.06 -4.61 1.20
C GLY A 43 8.14 -4.38 -0.30
N ALA A 44 6.98 -4.31 -0.97
CA ALA A 44 6.91 -4.02 -2.40
C ALA A 44 7.39 -2.60 -2.72
N LEU A 45 7.06 -1.60 -1.91
CA LEU A 45 7.58 -0.24 -2.08
C LEU A 45 9.11 -0.20 -1.98
N LEU A 46 9.69 -0.93 -1.02
CA LEU A 46 11.15 -1.03 -0.87
C LEU A 46 11.78 -1.68 -2.11
N ALA A 47 11.27 -2.84 -2.52
CA ALA A 47 11.77 -3.56 -3.68
C ALA A 47 11.62 -2.78 -4.98
N ASP A 48 10.52 -2.04 -5.17
CA ASP A 48 10.26 -1.26 -6.38
C ASP A 48 11.15 -0.02 -6.50
N ILE A 49 11.35 0.68 -5.39
CA ILE A 49 12.07 1.97 -5.40
C ILE A 49 13.58 1.75 -5.31
N PHE A 50 14.02 0.76 -4.55
CA PHE A 50 15.43 0.59 -4.19
C PHE A 50 16.07 -0.70 -4.73
N GLY A 51 15.29 -1.66 -5.23
CA GLY A 51 15.80 -2.94 -5.70
C GLY A 51 16.22 -3.86 -4.56
N ASP A 52 17.46 -4.36 -4.60
CA ASP A 52 18.05 -5.13 -3.51
C ASP A 52 18.15 -4.25 -2.26
N THR A 53 17.56 -4.69 -1.13
CA THR A 53 17.45 -3.86 0.08
C THR A 53 17.30 -4.73 1.34
N PRO A 54 17.65 -4.25 2.53
CA PRO A 54 17.38 -4.96 3.75
C PRO A 54 15.87 -5.18 3.95
N TYR A 55 15.43 -6.43 4.09
CA TYR A 55 14.02 -6.74 4.29
C TYR A 55 13.79 -7.84 5.31
N SER A 56 14.33 -9.05 5.10
CA SER A 56 14.01 -10.22 5.92
C SER A 56 14.40 -10.04 7.40
N GLU A 57 15.51 -9.39 7.66
CA GLU A 57 16.03 -9.12 9.02
C GLU A 57 15.78 -7.69 9.50
N ALA A 58 15.30 -6.80 8.62
CA ALA A 58 15.10 -5.40 8.95
C ALA A 58 13.84 -5.18 9.78
N SER A 59 13.84 -4.13 10.59
CA SER A 59 12.65 -3.69 11.36
C SER A 59 12.05 -4.76 12.30
N LEU A 60 12.82 -5.75 12.70
CA LEU A 60 12.47 -6.71 13.73
C LEU A 60 12.90 -6.21 15.10
N LEU A 61 12.02 -6.33 16.08
CA LEU A 61 12.29 -5.94 17.46
C LEU A 61 12.28 -7.16 18.39
N ASP A 62 13.13 -7.13 19.40
CA ASP A 62 13.12 -8.06 20.49
C ASP A 62 11.99 -7.76 21.51
N GLU A 63 11.92 -8.53 22.59
CA GLU A 63 10.91 -8.36 23.64
C GLU A 63 11.03 -7.03 24.41
N ASN A 64 12.18 -6.38 24.35
CA ASN A 64 12.44 -5.08 24.97
C ASN A 64 12.20 -3.91 24.01
N GLY A 65 11.78 -4.18 22.77
CA GLY A 65 11.58 -3.17 21.74
C GLY A 65 12.87 -2.68 21.06
N SER A 66 13.99 -3.38 21.28
CA SER A 66 15.27 -3.07 20.63
C SER A 66 15.39 -3.80 19.30
N PRO A 67 16.09 -3.23 18.30
CA PRO A 67 16.34 -3.90 17.03
C PRO A 67 17.07 -5.24 17.21
N VAL A 68 16.52 -6.32 16.66
CA VAL A 68 17.15 -7.66 16.68
C VAL A 68 18.48 -7.65 15.94
N ASN A 69 18.55 -6.92 14.82
CA ASN A 69 19.76 -6.80 14.02
C ASN A 69 20.00 -5.34 13.61
N MET A 70 21.13 -4.78 14.02
CA MET A 70 21.54 -3.40 13.67
C MET A 70 22.15 -3.31 12.26
N ASN A 71 22.59 -4.43 11.69
CA ASN A 71 23.18 -4.51 10.36
C ASN A 71 22.50 -5.62 9.55
N PRO A 72 21.20 -5.46 9.20
CA PRO A 72 20.47 -6.48 8.46
C PRO A 72 21.10 -6.69 7.08
N LYS A 73 21.09 -7.94 6.62
CA LYS A 73 21.57 -8.28 5.27
C LYS A 73 20.72 -7.59 4.20
N ILE A 74 21.33 -7.39 3.03
CA ILE A 74 20.63 -6.96 1.83
C ILE A 74 20.05 -8.20 1.16
N ASP A 75 18.73 -8.25 1.07
CA ASP A 75 18.00 -9.29 0.35
C ASP A 75 17.89 -8.92 -1.14
N LYS A 76 17.90 -9.94 -2.00
CA LYS A 76 17.65 -9.74 -3.42
C LYS A 76 16.20 -9.32 -3.67
N GLN A 77 15.98 -8.42 -4.63
CA GLN A 77 14.65 -7.98 -5.00
C GLN A 77 13.69 -9.15 -5.27
N GLU A 78 14.16 -10.19 -5.94
CA GLU A 78 13.35 -11.38 -6.22
C GLU A 78 12.97 -12.15 -4.95
N GLU A 79 13.88 -12.26 -3.96
CA GLU A 79 13.62 -12.92 -2.67
C GLU A 79 12.58 -12.11 -1.84
N ILE A 80 12.66 -10.78 -1.92
CA ILE A 80 11.67 -9.89 -1.28
C ILE A 80 10.29 -10.13 -1.90
N TYR A 81 10.16 -10.25 -3.22
CA TYR A 81 8.90 -10.54 -3.87
C TYR A 81 8.33 -11.91 -3.52
N VAL A 82 9.17 -12.93 -3.37
CA VAL A 82 8.74 -14.25 -2.85
C VAL A 82 8.15 -14.11 -1.45
N SER A 83 8.83 -13.37 -0.57
CA SER A 83 8.35 -13.11 0.80
C SER A 83 7.04 -12.32 0.82
N ILE A 84 6.89 -11.30 -0.03
CA ILE A 84 5.67 -10.51 -0.17
C ILE A 84 4.49 -11.38 -0.57
N MET A 85 4.65 -12.27 -1.55
CA MET A 85 3.58 -13.15 -1.99
C MET A 85 3.17 -14.13 -0.89
N ALA A 86 4.15 -14.67 -0.13
CA ALA A 86 3.88 -15.53 1.01
C ALA A 86 3.15 -14.78 2.14
N SER A 87 3.55 -13.53 2.45
CA SER A 87 2.84 -12.68 3.43
C SER A 87 1.39 -12.42 3.01
N LEU A 88 1.12 -12.18 1.73
CA LEU A 88 -0.25 -11.99 1.24
C LEU A 88 -1.08 -13.28 1.31
N ASP A 89 -0.49 -14.46 1.08
CA ASP A 89 -1.18 -15.73 1.25
C ASP A 89 -1.55 -15.96 2.71
N LYS A 90 -0.60 -15.72 3.62
CA LYS A 90 -0.82 -15.80 5.06
C LYS A 90 -1.88 -14.81 5.54
N ALA A 91 -1.82 -13.58 5.05
CA ALA A 91 -2.81 -12.55 5.35
C ALA A 91 -4.24 -12.99 4.96
N ILE A 92 -4.41 -13.59 3.78
CA ILE A 92 -5.72 -14.09 3.34
C ILE A 92 -6.21 -15.22 4.25
N GLU A 93 -5.32 -16.12 4.69
CA GLU A 93 -5.68 -17.17 5.67
C GLU A 93 -6.17 -16.56 6.98
N ASP A 94 -5.46 -15.57 7.51
CA ASP A 94 -5.78 -14.93 8.77
C ASP A 94 -7.05 -14.06 8.69
N LEU A 95 -7.24 -13.34 7.59
CA LEU A 95 -8.44 -12.54 7.33
C LEU A 95 -9.72 -13.38 7.20
N ASN A 96 -9.62 -14.67 6.91
CA ASN A 96 -10.77 -15.59 6.93
C ASN A 96 -11.11 -16.11 8.35
N GLN A 97 -10.42 -15.66 9.36
CA GLN A 97 -10.66 -16.00 10.77
C GLN A 97 -11.46 -14.90 11.48
N SER A 98 -11.35 -14.83 12.78
CA SER A 98 -11.98 -13.80 13.61
C SER A 98 -10.99 -13.22 14.60
N ASP A 99 -11.28 -12.03 15.10
CA ASP A 99 -10.55 -11.38 16.17
C ASP A 99 -11.26 -11.58 17.51
N ARG A 100 -10.48 -11.79 18.56
CA ARG A 100 -10.94 -11.71 19.95
C ARG A 100 -11.34 -10.27 20.29
N SER A 101 -10.60 -9.29 19.78
CA SER A 101 -10.82 -7.86 19.95
C SER A 101 -10.63 -7.16 18.59
N PRO A 102 -11.71 -6.94 17.82
CA PRO A 102 -11.63 -6.35 16.48
C PRO A 102 -11.04 -4.93 16.48
N VAL A 103 -10.24 -4.63 15.46
CA VAL A 103 -9.61 -3.33 15.28
C VAL A 103 -10.64 -2.21 15.03
N GLY A 104 -11.75 -2.51 14.36
CA GLY A 104 -12.85 -1.58 14.10
C GLY A 104 -12.40 -0.26 13.48
N THR A 105 -12.87 0.85 14.02
CA THR A 105 -12.62 2.21 13.51
C THR A 105 -11.16 2.69 13.60
N TYR A 106 -10.26 1.94 14.23
CA TYR A 106 -8.82 2.21 14.17
C TYR A 106 -8.21 1.85 12.81
N ASP A 107 -8.90 1.01 12.02
CA ASP A 107 -8.59 0.82 10.61
C ASP A 107 -9.26 1.90 9.76
N TYR A 108 -8.47 2.87 9.33
CA TYR A 108 -8.95 4.02 8.54
C TYR A 108 -9.27 3.71 7.07
N LEU A 109 -8.98 2.49 6.58
CA LEU A 109 -9.30 2.10 5.22
C LEU A 109 -10.67 1.43 5.13
N TYR A 110 -10.92 0.43 5.97
CA TYR A 110 -12.09 -0.43 5.86
C TYR A 110 -12.82 -0.69 7.18
N ASN A 111 -12.45 0.01 8.27
CA ASN A 111 -13.04 -0.18 9.61
C ASN A 111 -12.99 -1.63 10.11
N GLY A 112 -11.94 -2.38 9.74
CA GLY A 112 -11.75 -3.77 10.12
C GLY A 112 -12.55 -4.77 9.28
N ASP A 113 -13.10 -4.36 8.14
CA ASP A 113 -13.83 -5.23 7.21
C ASP A 113 -12.86 -6.21 6.53
N ALA A 114 -12.86 -7.45 7.01
CA ALA A 114 -11.96 -8.50 6.52
C ALA A 114 -12.20 -8.85 5.05
N GLU A 115 -13.44 -8.80 4.55
CA GLU A 115 -13.75 -9.11 3.14
C GLU A 115 -13.10 -8.10 2.21
N LYS A 116 -13.15 -6.81 2.56
CA LYS A 116 -12.49 -5.76 1.77
C LYS A 116 -10.97 -5.89 1.81
N TRP A 117 -10.40 -6.25 2.96
CA TRP A 117 -8.97 -6.52 3.08
C TRP A 117 -8.53 -7.74 2.25
N ILE A 118 -9.33 -8.81 2.18
CA ILE A 118 -9.09 -9.97 1.31
C ILE A 118 -9.08 -9.53 -0.16
N LYS A 119 -10.07 -8.74 -0.58
CA LYS A 119 -10.11 -8.20 -1.95
C LYS A 119 -8.88 -7.35 -2.27
N PHE A 120 -8.45 -6.50 -1.32
CA PHE A 120 -7.24 -5.70 -1.45
C PHE A 120 -5.99 -6.58 -1.57
N ALA A 121 -5.86 -7.62 -0.75
CA ALA A 121 -4.75 -8.57 -0.81
C ALA A 121 -4.67 -9.27 -2.18
N TYR A 122 -5.80 -9.74 -2.72
CA TYR A 122 -5.85 -10.29 -4.07
C TYR A 122 -5.49 -9.27 -5.14
N GLY A 123 -5.92 -8.02 -5.01
CA GLY A 123 -5.52 -6.93 -5.89
C GLY A 123 -4.02 -6.70 -5.90
N LEU A 124 -3.38 -6.73 -4.73
CA LEU A 124 -1.93 -6.66 -4.61
C LEU A 124 -1.23 -7.87 -5.24
N LYS A 125 -1.75 -9.09 -5.03
CA LYS A 125 -1.21 -10.30 -5.66
C LYS A 125 -1.26 -10.20 -7.19
N ALA A 126 -2.38 -9.77 -7.75
CA ALA A 126 -2.51 -9.53 -9.19
C ALA A 126 -1.50 -8.50 -9.69
N ARG A 127 -1.39 -7.36 -8.99
CA ARG A 127 -0.47 -6.27 -9.32
C ARG A 127 0.99 -6.72 -9.31
N TYR A 128 1.41 -7.45 -8.27
CA TYR A 128 2.80 -7.88 -8.13
C TYR A 128 3.16 -9.00 -9.09
N THR A 129 2.26 -9.94 -9.36
CA THR A 129 2.45 -10.96 -10.39
C THR A 129 2.61 -10.29 -11.77
N MET A 130 1.75 -9.32 -12.10
CA MET A 130 1.83 -8.59 -13.37
C MET A 130 3.11 -7.76 -13.48
N ARG A 131 3.61 -7.20 -12.38
CA ARG A 131 4.86 -6.44 -12.34
C ARG A 131 6.08 -7.31 -12.68
N LEU A 132 6.05 -8.57 -12.28
CA LEU A 132 7.13 -9.53 -12.54
C LEU A 132 7.01 -10.26 -13.88
N ILE A 133 5.99 -9.97 -14.69
CA ILE A 133 5.67 -10.72 -15.91
C ILE A 133 6.81 -10.82 -16.92
N ASN A 134 7.69 -9.81 -16.98
CA ASN A 134 8.85 -9.82 -17.86
C ASN A 134 10.00 -10.72 -17.35
N ARG A 135 9.94 -11.16 -16.10
CA ARG A 135 10.86 -12.11 -15.48
C ARG A 135 10.29 -13.52 -15.41
N SER A 136 9.03 -13.70 -15.78
CA SER A 136 8.34 -14.99 -15.75
C SER A 136 8.97 -15.99 -16.72
N THR A 137 9.13 -17.23 -16.26
CA THR A 137 9.52 -18.39 -17.07
C THR A 137 8.33 -18.97 -17.83
N ASP A 138 7.11 -18.78 -17.33
CA ASP A 138 5.85 -19.16 -17.97
C ASP A 138 4.84 -18.02 -17.87
N LYS A 139 4.91 -17.09 -18.82
CA LYS A 139 4.05 -15.91 -18.87
C LYS A 139 2.56 -16.25 -18.94
N GLN A 140 2.21 -17.33 -19.64
CA GLN A 140 0.77 -17.71 -19.78
C GLN A 140 0.22 -18.19 -18.44
N ALA A 141 0.97 -19.01 -17.72
CA ALA A 141 0.58 -19.46 -16.39
C ALA A 141 0.43 -18.27 -15.41
N ASP A 142 1.37 -17.32 -15.44
CA ASP A 142 1.30 -16.15 -14.56
C ASP A 142 0.18 -15.19 -14.95
N LEU A 143 -0.10 -15.00 -16.24
CA LEU A 143 -1.28 -14.23 -16.67
C LEU A 143 -2.60 -14.89 -16.23
N ASN A 144 -2.69 -16.21 -16.26
CA ASN A 144 -3.86 -16.93 -15.74
C ASN A 144 -4.02 -16.72 -14.22
N LYS A 145 -2.92 -16.72 -13.45
CA LYS A 145 -2.95 -16.36 -12.02
C LYS A 145 -3.44 -14.91 -11.81
N VAL A 146 -2.96 -13.97 -12.64
CA VAL A 146 -3.42 -12.57 -12.58
C VAL A 146 -4.92 -12.49 -12.76
N LEU A 147 -5.48 -13.19 -13.77
CA LEU A 147 -6.93 -13.22 -14.00
C LEU A 147 -7.70 -13.84 -12.82
N ASP A 148 -7.19 -14.93 -12.24
CA ASP A 148 -7.79 -15.53 -11.04
C ASP A 148 -7.76 -14.55 -9.86
N TYR A 149 -6.65 -13.89 -9.60
CA TYR A 149 -6.55 -12.90 -8.51
C TYR A 149 -7.47 -11.69 -8.74
N VAL A 150 -7.54 -11.18 -9.97
CA VAL A 150 -8.43 -10.07 -10.32
C VAL A 150 -9.89 -10.45 -10.08
N SER A 151 -10.30 -11.69 -10.40
CA SER A 151 -11.67 -12.15 -10.17
C SER A 151 -12.09 -12.20 -8.69
N LYS A 152 -11.10 -12.25 -7.78
CA LYS A 152 -11.26 -12.26 -6.32
C LYS A 152 -11.02 -10.90 -5.67
N SER A 153 -10.64 -9.89 -6.46
CA SER A 153 -10.29 -8.55 -6.01
C SER A 153 -11.50 -7.60 -6.06
N PHE A 154 -11.27 -6.33 -6.25
CA PHE A 154 -12.28 -5.27 -6.27
C PHE A 154 -13.30 -5.49 -7.36
N THR A 155 -14.58 -5.41 -7.00
CA THR A 155 -15.72 -5.58 -7.91
C THR A 155 -16.57 -4.31 -8.04
N SER A 156 -16.39 -3.36 -7.13
CA SER A 156 -17.11 -2.09 -7.11
C SER A 156 -16.22 -0.95 -6.59
N ALA A 157 -16.68 0.29 -6.74
CA ALA A 157 -16.02 1.44 -6.15
C ALA A 157 -16.02 1.41 -4.61
N ASP A 158 -16.96 0.71 -4.00
CA ASP A 158 -17.04 0.58 -2.53
C ASP A 158 -15.92 -0.29 -1.95
N ASP A 159 -15.22 -1.05 -2.79
CA ASP A 159 -14.07 -1.85 -2.40
C ASP A 159 -12.75 -1.04 -2.40
N GLU A 160 -12.79 0.25 -2.81
CA GLU A 160 -11.59 1.09 -2.92
C GLU A 160 -10.87 1.25 -1.59
N ALA A 161 -9.56 1.03 -1.58
CA ALA A 161 -8.69 1.31 -0.44
C ALA A 161 -8.37 2.81 -0.38
N ALA A 162 -9.34 3.62 0.01
CA ALA A 162 -9.22 5.06 0.06
C ALA A 162 -9.01 5.55 1.51
N TYR A 163 -7.90 6.26 1.74
CA TYR A 163 -7.72 7.01 2.97
C TYR A 163 -8.43 8.36 2.82
N ALA A 164 -9.50 8.57 3.58
CA ALA A 164 -10.35 9.75 3.48
C ALA A 164 -10.38 10.62 4.75
N VAL A 165 -9.55 10.30 5.75
CA VAL A 165 -9.52 11.02 7.03
C VAL A 165 -8.55 12.20 6.94
N TYR A 166 -9.00 13.28 6.30
CA TYR A 166 -8.23 14.51 6.18
C TYR A 166 -8.90 15.62 6.98
N ASP A 167 -8.10 16.40 7.72
CA ASP A 167 -8.51 17.57 8.48
C ASP A 167 -7.39 18.63 8.49
N ALA A 168 -7.55 19.69 9.29
CA ALA A 168 -6.58 20.77 9.40
C ALA A 168 -5.20 20.32 9.92
N ASN A 169 -5.14 19.22 10.70
CA ASN A 169 -3.91 18.67 11.26
C ASN A 169 -3.34 17.53 10.43
N ASN A 170 -4.17 16.92 9.60
CA ASN A 170 -3.85 15.78 8.76
C ASN A 170 -4.23 16.09 7.30
N ILE A 171 -3.48 17.00 6.72
CA ILE A 171 -3.70 17.53 5.38
C ILE A 171 -3.34 16.46 4.34
N ASN A 172 -4.13 16.37 3.26
CA ASN A 172 -3.76 15.55 2.11
C ASN A 172 -2.36 15.95 1.61
N PRO A 173 -1.42 14.99 1.48
CA PRO A 173 -0.02 15.30 1.12
C PRO A 173 0.13 16.04 -0.20
N PHE A 174 -0.71 15.75 -1.19
CA PHE A 174 -0.69 16.49 -2.47
C PHE A 174 -1.20 17.91 -2.29
N PHE A 175 -2.28 18.10 -1.54
CA PHE A 175 -2.78 19.44 -1.25
C PHE A 175 -1.71 20.27 -0.52
N GLY A 176 -1.15 19.74 0.57
CA GLY A 176 -0.10 20.43 1.32
C GLY A 176 1.15 20.74 0.50
N TYR A 177 1.51 19.84 -0.43
CA TYR A 177 2.64 20.06 -1.33
C TYR A 177 2.38 21.20 -2.32
N PHE A 178 1.19 21.24 -2.93
CA PHE A 178 0.83 22.31 -3.88
C PHE A 178 0.53 23.63 -3.18
N ASP A 179 -0.06 23.61 -1.99
CA ASP A 179 -0.36 24.80 -1.20
C ASP A 179 0.92 25.51 -0.71
N SER A 180 1.91 24.75 -0.30
CA SER A 180 3.18 25.27 0.23
C SER A 180 4.17 25.72 -0.82
N ARG A 181 3.95 25.44 -2.11
CA ARG A 181 4.93 25.68 -3.17
C ARG A 181 4.28 26.32 -4.40
N ALA A 182 4.53 27.61 -4.56
CA ALA A 182 4.15 28.31 -5.80
C ALA A 182 4.97 27.77 -7.00
N GLY A 183 4.33 27.63 -8.16
CA GLY A 183 5.00 27.27 -9.41
C GLY A 183 4.87 25.80 -9.84
N PHE A 184 4.12 24.98 -9.11
CA PHE A 184 3.73 23.67 -9.61
C PHE A 184 2.48 23.77 -10.48
N ALA A 185 2.55 23.18 -11.67
CA ALA A 185 1.42 23.06 -12.57
C ALA A 185 1.44 21.68 -13.24
N ASN A 186 0.31 21.29 -13.81
CA ASN A 186 0.26 20.09 -14.62
C ASN A 186 1.15 20.26 -15.86
N SER A 187 1.84 19.19 -16.26
CA SER A 187 2.64 19.25 -17.48
C SER A 187 1.75 19.44 -18.69
N GLN A 188 2.20 20.25 -19.64
CA GLN A 188 1.50 20.44 -20.91
C GLN A 188 1.23 19.10 -21.60
N SER A 189 2.21 18.19 -21.59
CA SER A 189 2.06 16.84 -22.16
C SER A 189 0.92 16.04 -21.55
N LEU A 190 0.64 16.17 -20.25
CA LEU A 190 -0.51 15.54 -19.62
C LEU A 190 -1.81 16.19 -20.08
N THR A 191 -1.86 17.51 -20.05
CA THR A 191 -3.03 18.31 -20.45
C THR A 191 -3.41 18.02 -21.91
N ASP A 192 -2.44 18.04 -22.82
CA ASP A 192 -2.66 17.75 -24.25
C ASP A 192 -3.23 16.34 -24.46
N LYS A 193 -2.71 15.33 -23.76
CA LYS A 193 -3.23 13.95 -23.84
C LYS A 193 -4.66 13.82 -23.30
N LEU A 194 -4.99 14.55 -22.25
CA LEU A 194 -6.35 14.52 -21.68
C LEU A 194 -7.35 15.20 -22.64
N ILE A 195 -6.94 16.30 -23.29
CA ILE A 195 -7.73 16.98 -24.31
C ILE A 195 -7.93 16.06 -25.52
N GLU A 196 -6.84 15.50 -26.07
CA GLU A 196 -6.88 14.59 -27.23
C GLU A 196 -7.81 13.41 -27.00
N ARG A 197 -7.77 12.83 -25.80
CA ARG A 197 -8.58 11.66 -25.41
C ARG A 197 -9.98 12.01 -24.94
N LYS A 198 -10.33 13.30 -24.84
CA LYS A 198 -11.59 13.77 -24.23
C LYS A 198 -11.81 13.16 -22.84
N ASP A 199 -10.74 13.10 -22.05
CA ASP A 199 -10.76 12.45 -20.75
C ASP A 199 -11.50 13.34 -19.73
N PRO A 200 -12.54 12.83 -19.04
CA PRO A 200 -13.34 13.63 -18.10
C PRO A 200 -12.54 14.13 -16.89
N ARG A 201 -11.39 13.54 -16.60
CA ARG A 201 -10.50 14.00 -15.53
C ARG A 201 -9.91 15.38 -15.78
N LEU A 202 -9.88 15.83 -17.04
CA LEU A 202 -9.41 17.20 -17.34
C LEU A 202 -10.25 18.23 -16.59
N GLU A 203 -11.57 18.15 -16.71
CA GLU A 203 -12.48 19.11 -16.06
C GLU A 203 -12.57 18.90 -14.55
N SER A 204 -12.66 17.64 -14.12
CA SER A 204 -12.89 17.31 -12.71
C SER A 204 -11.64 17.44 -11.82
N CYS A 205 -10.45 17.19 -12.36
CA CYS A 205 -9.22 17.11 -11.56
C CYS A 205 -8.20 18.21 -11.86
N LEU A 206 -8.19 18.79 -13.06
CA LEU A 206 -7.11 19.66 -13.49
C LEU A 206 -7.54 21.09 -13.79
N LEU A 207 -8.78 21.33 -14.18
CA LEU A 207 -9.28 22.69 -14.44
C LEU A 207 -9.78 23.40 -13.19
N TYR A 208 -9.93 22.69 -12.09
CA TYR A 208 -10.38 23.26 -10.81
C TYR A 208 -9.29 24.00 -10.03
N THR A 209 -8.06 24.02 -10.49
CA THR A 209 -7.11 25.01 -10.04
C THR A 209 -7.51 26.34 -10.69
N SER A 210 -8.50 27.00 -10.08
CA SER A 210 -8.84 28.37 -10.40
C SER A 210 -7.54 29.17 -10.52
N PRO A 211 -7.32 29.92 -11.59
CA PRO A 211 -6.18 30.82 -11.64
C PRO A 211 -6.22 31.71 -10.41
N SER A 212 -5.10 31.78 -9.70
CA SER A 212 -4.95 32.67 -8.56
C SER A 212 -5.50 34.04 -8.92
N PRO A 213 -6.13 34.78 -7.99
CA PRO A 213 -6.50 36.17 -8.25
C PRO A 213 -5.36 37.01 -8.84
N ARG A 214 -4.11 36.62 -8.66
CA ARG A 214 -2.93 37.24 -9.28
C ARG A 214 -2.80 36.94 -10.78
N ASP A 215 -3.30 35.84 -11.27
CA ASP A 215 -3.22 35.46 -12.69
C ASP A 215 -4.30 36.14 -13.53
N ARG A 216 -5.32 36.75 -12.89
CA ARG A 216 -6.34 37.56 -13.55
C ARG A 216 -5.92 39.00 -13.83
N SER A 217 -4.77 39.44 -13.34
CA SER A 217 -4.28 40.81 -13.48
C SER A 217 -3.29 41.00 -14.66
N VAL A 218 -3.12 39.97 -15.49
CA VAL A 218 -2.26 40.03 -16.69
C VAL A 218 -3.11 39.67 -17.91
N SER A 219 -4.05 40.56 -18.24
CA SER A 219 -4.72 40.62 -19.54
C SER A 219 -4.97 42.04 -19.90
#